data_93ab894397223fbc6836b72c4fbab6aa
#
_entry.id   93ab894397223fbc6836b72c4fbab6aa
#
_cell.length_a   1.000
_cell.length_b   1.000
_cell.length_c   1.000
_cell.angle_alpha   90.00
_cell.angle_beta   90.00
_cell.angle_gamma   90.00
#
_symmetry.space_group_name_H-M   'P 1'
#
loop_
_entity.id
_entity.type
_entity.pdbx_description
1 polymer ?
#
loop_
_entity_poly.entity_id
_entity_poly.type
_entity_poly.pdbx_seq_one_letter_code
_entity_poly.pdbx_strand_id
1 'polypeptide(L)'
;MGVTVEVSFEERYWYPDDGGIVWLAGYQVVDVDSGRYLARDAPELQRAGLRVASVAGAARHHAEALQSDAVAPGSALDLRRDVSNEHDRNAIAVHEQVGEQLGWVPRELAATLAPELDAGKPWTAIVLREARRSPRDPRLGLTLLLAPAERIALRVHERHRPVRGRP
;
A
#
# COMPACT_ATOMS: atom_id res chain seq x y z
N MET A 1 10.72 -15.13 13.40
CA MET A 1 9.27 -15.03 13.61
C MET A 1 8.71 -13.89 12.77
N GLY A 2 7.60 -14.14 12.11
CA GLY A 2 6.93 -13.13 11.31
C GLY A 2 6.23 -12.07 12.17
N VAL A 3 6.10 -10.86 11.63
CA VAL A 3 5.28 -9.81 12.25
C VAL A 3 3.84 -10.01 11.77
N THR A 4 2.92 -10.25 12.70
CA THR A 4 1.50 -10.28 12.40
C THR A 4 0.96 -8.87 12.45
N VAL A 5 0.31 -8.45 11.37
CA VAL A 5 -0.29 -7.13 11.27
C VAL A 5 -1.79 -7.26 11.47
N GLU A 6 -2.30 -6.58 12.47
CA GLU A 6 -3.73 -6.49 12.69
C GLU A 6 -4.31 -5.40 11.78
N VAL A 7 -5.32 -5.77 11.02
CA VAL A 7 -5.98 -4.87 10.08
C VAL A 7 -7.51 -4.93 10.23
N SER A 8 -8.16 -3.83 9.91
CA SER A 8 -9.63 -3.74 9.89
C SER A 8 -10.08 -3.22 8.54
N PHE A 9 -11.08 -3.85 7.94
CA PHE A 9 -11.63 -3.40 6.68
C PHE A 9 -12.54 -2.18 6.89
N GLU A 10 -12.36 -1.17 6.04
CA GLU A 10 -13.11 0.08 6.11
C GLU A 10 -13.36 0.63 4.70
N GLU A 11 -14.57 1.14 4.48
CA GLU A 11 -14.92 1.96 3.33
C GLU A 11 -15.31 3.34 3.82
N ARG A 12 -14.75 4.38 3.22
CA ARG A 12 -15.13 5.75 3.59
C ARG A 12 -14.93 6.75 2.47
N TYR A 13 -15.64 7.87 2.57
CA TYR A 13 -15.43 9.05 1.74
C TYR A 13 -14.67 10.09 2.52
N TRP A 14 -13.81 10.83 1.85
CA TRP A 14 -13.30 12.08 2.38
C TRP A 14 -13.15 13.12 1.27
N TYR A 15 -12.94 14.36 1.66
CA TYR A 15 -12.82 15.49 0.77
C TYR A 15 -11.34 15.94 0.74
N PRO A 16 -10.62 15.75 -0.37
CA PRO A 16 -9.29 16.34 -0.51
C PRO A 16 -9.36 17.88 -0.65
N ASP A 17 -8.25 18.54 -0.38
CA ASP A 17 -8.16 20.00 -0.33
C ASP A 17 -8.57 20.71 -1.63
N ASP A 18 -8.47 20.05 -2.76
CA ASP A 18 -8.89 20.56 -4.07
C ASP A 18 -10.39 20.43 -4.34
N GLY A 19 -11.17 20.03 -3.34
CA GLY A 19 -12.64 19.93 -3.43
C GLY A 19 -13.19 18.67 -4.09
N GLY A 20 -12.34 17.72 -4.44
CA GLY A 20 -12.80 16.43 -4.95
C GLY A 20 -13.21 15.47 -3.83
N ILE A 21 -14.15 14.58 -4.11
CA ILE A 21 -14.51 13.47 -3.20
C ILE A 21 -13.73 12.24 -3.62
N VAL A 22 -13.06 11.61 -2.66
CA VAL A 22 -12.35 10.35 -2.88
C VAL A 22 -13.00 9.27 -2.03
N TRP A 23 -13.33 8.16 -2.67
CA TRP A 23 -13.77 6.95 -2.00
C TRP A 23 -12.57 6.04 -1.74
N LEU A 24 -12.45 5.60 -0.51
CA LEU A 24 -11.42 4.65 -0.09
C LEU A 24 -12.05 3.37 0.37
N ALA A 25 -11.47 2.25 -0.03
CA ALA A 25 -11.81 0.94 0.50
C ALA A 25 -10.57 0.12 0.75
N GLY A 26 -10.58 -0.64 1.83
CA GLY A 26 -9.51 -1.55 2.18
C GLY A 26 -9.32 -1.64 3.67
N TYR A 27 -8.09 -1.81 4.10
CA TYR A 27 -7.75 -2.10 5.48
C TYR A 27 -7.06 -0.90 6.15
N GLN A 28 -7.34 -0.74 7.42
CA GLN A 28 -6.58 0.11 8.33
C GLN A 28 -5.72 -0.77 9.23
N VAL A 29 -4.50 -0.31 9.50
CA VAL A 29 -3.65 -0.99 10.47
C VAL A 29 -4.13 -0.65 11.87
N VAL A 30 -4.30 -1.66 12.71
CA VAL A 30 -4.83 -1.53 14.07
C VAL A 30 -3.74 -1.84 15.07
N ASP A 31 -3.56 -0.97 16.04
CA ASP A 31 -2.76 -1.28 17.23
C ASP A 31 -3.59 -2.18 18.14
N VAL A 32 -3.07 -3.39 18.38
CA VAL A 32 -3.77 -4.42 19.16
C VAL A 32 -4.04 -3.99 20.61
N ASP A 33 -3.10 -3.30 21.21
CA ASP A 33 -3.17 -2.93 22.63
C ASP A 33 -4.21 -1.82 22.88
N SER A 34 -4.25 -0.81 22.01
CA SER A 34 -5.16 0.33 22.17
C SER A 34 -6.44 0.21 21.36
N GLY A 35 -6.47 -0.66 20.33
CA GLY A 35 -7.56 -0.76 19.37
C GLY A 35 -7.66 0.44 18.41
N ARG A 36 -6.65 1.30 18.38
CA ARG A 36 -6.64 2.53 17.57
C ARG A 36 -6.04 2.27 16.19
N TYR A 37 -6.52 3.02 15.21
CA TYR A 37 -5.93 3.01 13.88
C TYR A 37 -4.59 3.74 13.88
N LEU A 38 -3.60 3.13 13.22
CA LEU A 38 -2.29 3.74 13.05
C LEU A 38 -2.23 4.52 11.74
N ALA A 39 -1.85 5.78 11.83
CA ALA A 39 -1.56 6.60 10.64
C ALA A 39 -0.29 6.10 9.95
N ARG A 40 -0.12 6.45 8.66
CA ARG A 40 1.04 5.99 7.86
C ARG A 40 2.40 6.36 8.44
N ASP A 41 2.48 7.44 9.19
CA ASP A 41 3.69 7.95 9.82
C ASP A 41 3.81 7.56 11.30
N ALA A 42 2.94 6.68 11.79
CA ALA A 42 2.97 6.25 13.19
C ALA A 42 4.30 5.59 13.56
N PRO A 43 4.95 6.02 14.66
CA PRO A 43 6.22 5.42 15.08
C PRO A 43 6.14 3.91 15.33
N GLU A 44 4.99 3.43 15.75
CA GLU A 44 4.73 2.00 16.00
C GLU A 44 4.96 1.16 14.76
N LEU A 45 4.59 1.67 13.56
CA LEU A 45 4.82 0.98 12.31
C LEU A 45 6.32 0.83 12.01
N GLN A 46 7.08 1.91 12.17
CA GLN A 46 8.52 1.89 11.96
C GLN A 46 9.23 0.94 12.92
N ARG A 47 8.85 0.96 14.19
CA ARG A 47 9.41 0.05 15.21
C ARG A 47 9.13 -1.41 14.90
N ALA A 48 7.98 -1.70 14.29
CA ALA A 48 7.65 -3.04 13.82
C ALA A 48 8.35 -3.43 12.51
N GLY A 49 9.10 -2.52 11.89
CA GLY A 49 9.76 -2.76 10.60
C GLY A 49 8.84 -2.61 9.40
N LEU A 50 7.71 -1.95 9.58
CA LEU A 50 6.69 -1.75 8.54
C LEU A 50 6.74 -0.34 7.97
N ARG A 51 6.26 -0.19 6.73
CA ARG A 51 6.05 1.10 6.08
C ARG A 51 4.70 1.11 5.39
N VAL A 52 4.05 2.26 5.37
CA VAL A 52 2.82 2.50 4.61
C VAL A 52 3.09 3.62 3.62
N ALA A 53 2.82 3.38 2.35
CA ALA A 53 3.07 4.36 1.30
C ALA A 53 2.09 4.20 0.14
N SER A 54 1.81 5.30 -0.55
CA SER A 54 1.05 5.28 -1.80
C SER A 54 1.97 4.93 -2.96
N VAL A 55 1.44 4.19 -3.94
CA VAL A 55 2.17 3.92 -5.18
C VAL A 55 2.31 5.22 -5.98
N ALA A 56 3.53 5.55 -6.36
CA ALA A 56 3.83 6.73 -7.16
C ALA A 56 3.67 6.43 -8.65
N GLY A 57 3.14 7.37 -9.40
CA GLY A 57 3.03 7.29 -10.87
C GLY A 57 1.98 6.32 -11.40
N ALA A 58 1.19 5.70 -10.56
CA ALA A 58 0.25 4.66 -10.95
C ALA A 58 -0.83 5.17 -11.92
N ALA A 59 -1.57 6.19 -11.55
CA ALA A 59 -2.65 6.72 -12.37
C ALA A 59 -2.14 7.36 -13.67
N ARG A 60 -0.95 7.95 -13.64
CA ARG A 60 -0.37 8.66 -14.77
C ARG A 60 0.22 7.72 -15.83
N HIS A 61 0.86 6.63 -15.41
CA HIS A 61 1.64 5.76 -16.30
C HIS A 61 1.10 4.34 -16.41
N HIS A 62 0.28 3.89 -15.43
CA HIS A 62 -0.14 2.50 -15.32
C HIS A 62 -1.65 2.37 -15.02
N ALA A 63 -2.47 3.28 -15.55
CA ALA A 63 -3.90 3.33 -15.26
C ALA A 63 -4.64 2.02 -15.56
N GLU A 64 -4.27 1.32 -16.63
CA GLU A 64 -4.89 0.03 -16.98
C GLU A 64 -4.51 -1.08 -16.01
N ALA A 65 -3.22 -1.16 -15.65
CA ALA A 65 -2.74 -2.17 -14.72
C ALA A 65 -3.40 -2.06 -13.34
N LEU A 66 -3.75 -0.84 -12.91
CA LEU A 66 -4.46 -0.61 -11.64
C LEU A 66 -5.84 -1.29 -11.59
N GLN A 67 -6.44 -1.61 -12.74
CA GLN A 67 -7.80 -2.15 -12.80
C GLN A 67 -7.84 -3.67 -12.67
N SER A 68 -6.68 -4.33 -12.57
CA SER A 68 -6.60 -5.78 -12.40
C SER A 68 -7.19 -6.23 -11.07
N ASP A 69 -7.87 -7.38 -11.07
CA ASP A 69 -8.34 -8.03 -9.83
C ASP A 69 -7.20 -8.47 -8.91
N ALA A 70 -5.99 -8.64 -9.48
CA ALA A 70 -4.79 -9.01 -8.73
C ALA A 70 -4.28 -7.90 -7.80
N VAL A 71 -4.83 -6.69 -7.88
CA VAL A 71 -4.43 -5.56 -7.03
C VAL A 71 -5.55 -5.09 -6.09
N ALA A 72 -6.55 -5.91 -5.88
CA ALA A 72 -7.56 -5.65 -4.87
C ALA A 72 -6.95 -5.59 -3.46
N PRO A 73 -7.55 -4.86 -2.51
CA PRO A 73 -7.05 -4.82 -1.13
C PRO A 73 -6.81 -6.21 -0.55
N GLY A 74 -5.65 -6.41 0.07
CA GLY A 74 -5.19 -7.70 0.58
C GLY A 74 -4.27 -8.48 -0.36
N SER A 75 -4.18 -8.09 -1.63
CA SER A 75 -3.31 -8.76 -2.61
C SER A 75 -1.85 -8.47 -2.36
N ALA A 76 -1.00 -9.48 -2.50
CA ALA A 76 0.46 -9.33 -2.42
C ALA A 76 1.02 -8.81 -3.75
N LEU A 77 2.03 -7.94 -3.66
CA LEU A 77 2.73 -7.36 -4.80
C LEU A 77 4.24 -7.56 -4.64
N ASP A 78 4.95 -7.52 -5.75
CA ASP A 78 6.40 -7.59 -5.77
C ASP A 78 7.04 -6.19 -5.83
N LEU A 79 8.15 -6.04 -5.14
CA LEU A 79 9.02 -4.88 -5.22
C LEU A 79 10.28 -5.27 -5.98
N ARG A 80 10.57 -4.57 -7.08
CA ARG A 80 11.70 -4.86 -7.95
C ARG A 80 12.54 -3.60 -8.18
N ARG A 81 13.85 -3.74 -8.05
CA ARG A 81 14.76 -2.65 -8.39
C ARG A 81 14.63 -2.28 -9.87
N ASP A 82 14.40 -1.01 -10.12
CA ASP A 82 14.35 -0.43 -11.46
C ASP A 82 15.71 0.23 -11.77
N VAL A 83 16.71 -0.62 -11.99
CA VAL A 83 18.12 -0.18 -12.17
C VAL A 83 18.34 0.63 -13.44
N SER A 84 17.45 0.54 -14.41
CA SER A 84 17.51 1.30 -15.66
C SER A 84 16.82 2.66 -15.60
N ASN A 85 16.27 3.02 -14.45
CA ASN A 85 15.58 4.29 -14.29
C ASN A 85 16.54 5.47 -14.38
N GLU A 86 16.33 6.33 -15.35
CA GLU A 86 17.21 7.48 -15.63
C GLU A 86 17.03 8.63 -14.62
N HIS A 87 15.88 8.69 -13.95
CA HIS A 87 15.51 9.77 -13.04
C HIS A 87 15.86 9.50 -11.59
N ASP A 88 15.96 8.22 -11.20
CA ASP A 88 16.24 7.82 -9.83
C ASP A 88 16.98 6.48 -9.79
N ARG A 89 18.25 6.52 -9.43
CA ARG A 89 19.07 5.31 -9.29
C ARG A 89 18.62 4.36 -8.17
N ASN A 90 17.78 4.86 -7.24
CA ASN A 90 17.22 4.07 -6.16
C ASN A 90 15.80 3.57 -6.48
N ALA A 91 15.31 3.79 -7.70
CA ALA A 91 13.94 3.45 -8.06
C ALA A 91 13.60 1.98 -7.77
N ILE A 92 12.44 1.79 -7.18
CA ILE A 92 11.86 0.48 -6.90
C ILE A 92 10.49 0.44 -7.57
N ALA A 93 10.35 -0.43 -8.55
CA ALA A 93 9.09 -0.65 -9.24
C ALA A 93 8.18 -1.57 -8.42
N VAL A 94 6.90 -1.26 -8.44
CA VAL A 94 5.84 -2.07 -7.84
C VAL A 94 5.17 -2.87 -8.95
N HIS A 95 5.15 -4.19 -8.82
CA HIS A 95 4.59 -5.12 -9.81
C HIS A 95 3.52 -6.03 -9.22
N GLU A 96 2.56 -6.43 -10.05
CA GLU A 96 1.82 -7.64 -9.77
C GLU A 96 2.80 -8.82 -9.65
N GLN A 97 2.48 -9.83 -8.84
CA GLN A 97 3.35 -11.01 -8.69
C GLN A 97 3.60 -11.72 -10.02
N VAL A 98 2.56 -11.83 -10.82
CA VAL A 98 2.64 -12.36 -12.19
C VAL A 98 1.94 -11.35 -13.09
N GLY A 99 2.66 -10.36 -13.57
CA GLY A 99 2.03 -9.35 -14.41
C GLY A 99 2.77 -8.03 -14.49
N GLU A 100 1.99 -6.98 -14.69
CA GLU A 100 2.50 -5.68 -15.10
C GLU A 100 2.96 -4.83 -13.93
N GLN A 101 3.79 -3.85 -14.26
CA GLN A 101 4.17 -2.80 -13.34
C GLN A 101 2.96 -1.90 -13.02
N LEU A 102 2.84 -1.52 -11.74
CA LEU A 102 1.77 -0.67 -11.24
C LEU A 102 2.22 0.76 -10.98
N GLY A 103 3.51 0.96 -10.82
CA GLY A 103 4.11 2.25 -10.48
C GLY A 103 5.42 2.04 -9.72
N TRP A 104 5.72 2.99 -8.84
CA TRP A 104 6.96 2.99 -8.05
C TRP A 104 6.69 3.24 -6.58
N VAL A 105 7.62 2.78 -5.76
CA VAL A 105 7.71 3.20 -4.36
C VAL A 105 8.08 4.69 -4.32
N PRO A 106 7.48 5.51 -3.43
CA PRO A 106 7.86 6.92 -3.32
C PRO A 106 9.35 7.10 -3.14
N ARG A 107 9.91 8.11 -3.77
CA ARG A 107 11.36 8.31 -3.91
C ARG A 107 12.13 8.27 -2.58
N GLU A 108 11.61 8.94 -1.56
CA GLU A 108 12.28 8.98 -0.25
C GLU A 108 12.35 7.60 0.40
N LEU A 109 11.25 6.85 0.33
CA LEU A 109 11.21 5.48 0.86
C LEU A 109 12.08 4.53 0.02
N ALA A 110 12.08 4.69 -1.29
CA ALA A 110 12.93 3.90 -2.19
C ALA A 110 14.42 4.08 -1.85
N ALA A 111 14.86 5.30 -1.53
CA ALA A 111 16.23 5.55 -1.11
C ALA A 111 16.62 4.78 0.15
N THR A 112 15.68 4.53 1.05
CA THR A 112 15.87 3.73 2.26
C THR A 112 15.88 2.23 1.98
N LEU A 113 14.99 1.76 1.12
CA LEU A 113 14.81 0.32 0.85
C LEU A 113 15.75 -0.24 -0.22
N ALA A 114 16.19 0.59 -1.17
CA ALA A 114 17.04 0.12 -2.26
C ALA A 114 18.34 -0.57 -1.79
N PRO A 115 19.08 -0.02 -0.81
CA PRO A 115 20.26 -0.71 -0.30
C PRO A 115 19.96 -2.09 0.30
N GLU A 116 18.82 -2.26 0.95
CA GLU A 116 18.41 -3.55 1.52
C GLU A 116 18.12 -4.56 0.41
N LEU A 117 17.36 -4.16 -0.61
CA LEU A 117 17.09 -5.01 -1.75
C LEU A 117 18.39 -5.40 -2.48
N ASP A 118 19.31 -4.46 -2.66
CA ASP A 118 20.60 -4.72 -3.30
C ASP A 118 21.49 -5.65 -2.47
N ALA A 119 21.32 -5.65 -1.15
CA ALA A 119 22.03 -6.55 -0.25
C ALA A 119 21.38 -7.95 -0.16
N GLY A 120 20.36 -8.23 -0.96
CA GLY A 120 19.67 -9.52 -0.96
C GLY A 120 18.63 -9.69 0.15
N LYS A 121 18.18 -8.59 0.77
CA LYS A 121 17.10 -8.60 1.76
C LYS A 121 15.79 -8.22 1.07
N PRO A 122 14.96 -9.20 0.68
CA PRO A 122 13.74 -8.90 -0.07
C PRO A 122 12.70 -8.22 0.80
N TRP A 123 12.02 -7.25 0.20
CA TRP A 123 10.81 -6.62 0.74
C TRP A 123 9.62 -7.01 -0.11
N THR A 124 8.46 -7.07 0.51
CA THR A 124 7.20 -7.31 -0.18
C THR A 124 6.20 -6.22 0.18
N ALA A 125 5.13 -6.16 -0.59
CA ALA A 125 4.04 -5.23 -0.36
C ALA A 125 2.70 -5.96 -0.40
N ILE A 126 1.74 -5.41 0.35
CA ILE A 126 0.35 -5.85 0.29
C ILE A 126 -0.48 -4.61 0.01
N VAL A 127 -1.46 -4.72 -0.89
CA VAL A 127 -2.41 -3.65 -1.14
C VAL A 127 -3.25 -3.45 0.11
N LEU A 128 -3.05 -2.32 0.78
CA LEU A 128 -3.79 -1.99 1.99
C LEU A 128 -5.14 -1.38 1.64
N ARG A 129 -5.14 -0.37 0.77
CA ARG A 129 -6.35 0.35 0.35
C ARG A 129 -6.28 0.74 -1.11
N GLU A 130 -7.45 0.87 -1.72
CA GLU A 130 -7.61 1.47 -3.04
C GLU A 130 -8.34 2.80 -2.94
N ALA A 131 -8.07 3.71 -3.88
CA ALA A 131 -8.74 4.99 -4.02
C ALA A 131 -9.45 5.08 -5.35
N ARG A 132 -10.69 5.58 -5.34
CA ARG A 132 -11.54 5.82 -6.50
C ARG A 132 -12.30 7.13 -6.31
N ARG A 133 -12.86 7.68 -7.37
CA ARG A 133 -13.80 8.81 -7.23
C ARG A 133 -15.14 8.38 -6.63
N SER A 134 -15.58 7.17 -6.99
CA SER A 134 -16.74 6.50 -6.41
C SER A 134 -16.52 4.99 -6.47
N PRO A 135 -17.35 4.17 -5.79
CA PRO A 135 -17.22 2.72 -5.84
C PRO A 135 -17.29 2.10 -7.25
N ARG A 136 -17.88 2.82 -8.21
CA ARG A 136 -18.05 2.35 -9.60
C ARG A 136 -17.00 2.88 -10.57
N ASP A 137 -16.18 3.84 -10.12
CA ASP A 137 -15.15 4.42 -10.97
C ASP A 137 -13.87 3.58 -10.95
N PRO A 138 -13.00 3.74 -11.96
CA PRO A 138 -11.71 3.08 -11.98
C PRO A 138 -10.84 3.47 -10.78
N ARG A 139 -9.95 2.56 -10.38
CA ARG A 139 -8.94 2.86 -9.36
C ARG A 139 -8.04 3.99 -9.82
N LEU A 140 -7.83 4.95 -8.92
CA LEU A 140 -6.92 6.08 -9.13
C LEU A 140 -5.57 5.87 -8.43
N GLY A 141 -5.55 5.05 -7.41
CA GLY A 141 -4.34 4.82 -6.63
C GLY A 141 -4.46 3.67 -5.67
N LEU A 142 -3.31 3.28 -5.14
CA LEU A 142 -3.16 2.22 -4.15
C LEU A 142 -2.31 2.73 -2.99
N THR A 143 -2.69 2.34 -1.78
CA THR A 143 -1.85 2.46 -0.59
C THR A 143 -1.35 1.08 -0.22
N LEU A 144 -0.04 0.96 -0.01
CA LEU A 144 0.62 -0.30 0.27
C LEU A 144 1.10 -0.37 1.72
N LEU A 145 1.06 -1.58 2.26
CA LEU A 145 1.80 -1.95 3.44
C LEU A 145 3.04 -2.70 2.98
N LEU A 146 4.22 -2.19 3.33
CA LEU A 146 5.51 -2.76 2.95
C LEU A 146 6.22 -3.35 4.17
N ALA A 147 6.82 -4.52 3.99
CA ALA A 147 7.60 -5.17 5.03
C ALA A 147 8.66 -6.09 4.43
N PRO A 148 9.67 -6.47 5.23
CA PRO A 148 10.55 -7.58 4.84
C PRO A 148 9.73 -8.80 4.46
N ALA A 149 10.06 -9.44 3.33
CA ALA A 149 9.22 -10.44 2.68
C ALA A 149 8.81 -11.63 3.56
N GLU A 150 9.64 -12.00 4.53
CA GLU A 150 9.41 -13.15 5.40
C GLU A 150 8.56 -12.82 6.64
N ARG A 151 8.08 -11.57 6.75
CA ARG A 151 7.53 -11.07 8.01
C ARG A 151 6.11 -10.54 7.95
N ILE A 152 5.44 -10.64 6.80
CA ILE A 152 4.05 -10.16 6.72
C ILE A 152 3.06 -11.30 6.86
N ALA A 153 2.19 -11.17 7.85
CA ALA A 153 0.94 -11.91 7.92
C ALA A 153 -0.16 -10.92 8.28
N LEU A 154 -1.23 -10.89 7.50
CA LEU A 154 -2.39 -10.06 7.78
C LEU A 154 -3.38 -10.82 8.64
N ARG A 155 -3.85 -10.19 9.69
CA ARG A 155 -4.93 -10.68 10.52
C ARG A 155 -6.05 -9.66 10.55
N VAL A 156 -7.22 -10.03 10.05
CA VAL A 156 -8.37 -9.14 10.03
C VAL A 156 -8.96 -9.01 11.44
N HIS A 157 -9.14 -7.77 11.88
CA HIS A 157 -9.73 -7.46 13.18
C HIS A 157 -11.25 -7.53 13.08
N GLU A 158 -11.85 -8.58 13.58
CA GLU A 158 -13.29 -8.85 13.44
C GLU A 158 -14.20 -7.84 14.13
N ARG A 159 -13.70 -7.10 15.10
CA ARG A 159 -14.47 -6.11 15.86
C ARG A 159 -14.82 -4.86 15.06
N HIS A 160 -14.10 -4.61 13.98
CA HIS A 160 -14.32 -3.46 13.12
C HIS A 160 -15.00 -3.92 11.83
N ARG A 161 -16.29 -3.74 11.77
CA ARG A 161 -17.06 -3.98 10.54
C ARG A 161 -16.84 -2.83 9.56
N PRO A 162 -16.97 -3.09 8.24
CA PRO A 162 -16.87 -2.03 7.25
C PRO A 162 -17.79 -0.87 7.61
N VAL A 163 -17.21 0.31 7.76
CA VAL A 163 -17.99 1.53 7.88
C VAL A 163 -18.34 1.97 6.47
N ARG A 164 -19.58 1.80 6.07
CA ARG A 164 -20.05 2.38 4.82
C ARG A 164 -20.12 3.88 5.00
N GLY A 165 -19.19 4.59 4.41
CA GLY A 165 -19.27 6.04 4.36
C GLY A 165 -20.57 6.44 3.69
N ARG A 166 -21.30 7.33 4.29
CA ARG A 166 -22.45 7.95 3.64
C ARG A 166 -21.93 8.98 2.63
N PRO A 167 -22.53 9.03 1.42
CA PRO A 167 -22.21 10.07 0.47
C PRO A 167 -22.55 11.47 1.01
#